data_6e5658af2ee700ccf42b88dbd9d38045
#
_entry.id   6e5658af2ee700ccf42b88dbd9d38045
#
_cell.length_a   1.000
_cell.length_b   1.000
_cell.length_c   1.000
_cell.angle_alpha   90.00
_cell.angle_beta   90.00
_cell.angle_gamma   90.00
#
_symmetry.space_group_name_H-M   'P 1'
#
loop_
_entity.id
_entity.type
_entity.pdbx_description
1 polymer ?
#
loop_
_entity_poly.entity_id
_entity_poly.type
_entity_poly.pdbx_seq_one_letter_code
_entity_poly.pdbx_strand_id
1 'polypeptide(L)'
;AVVSVEASRLARNGRDWHTLLEFCGLVGTLIVDEDGVYDPRHPNDRLLLGMKGTMSEMELSIFRQRSLEALKQKARRGELFMTVAIGYLEVAHDRIEKDPDRRIQESITLVFAKFTELQTVRQVHLWLRQERISLPAVVHGADGRRIEWKLPVYNTLHHILTNPIYAGAYTFGRTASRVTIDGGRKKIVRGFKRDRKDWDVLINDHHEGY
;
A
#
# COMPACT_ATOMS: atom_id res chain seq x y z
N ALA A 1 16.14 -19.74 -32.62
CA ALA A 1 16.36 -18.39 -32.06
C ALA A 1 15.23 -18.04 -31.10
N VAL A 2 15.53 -17.20 -30.12
CA VAL A 2 14.56 -16.52 -29.25
C VAL A 2 14.42 -15.11 -29.77
N VAL A 3 13.20 -14.69 -30.09
CA VAL A 3 12.93 -13.38 -30.68
C VAL A 3 12.09 -12.55 -29.72
N SER A 4 12.48 -11.30 -29.51
CA SER A 4 11.78 -10.32 -28.67
C SER A 4 11.93 -8.93 -29.29
N VAL A 5 11.01 -8.01 -28.99
CA VAL A 5 11.18 -6.59 -29.33
C VAL A 5 12.41 -6.04 -28.63
N GLU A 6 12.60 -6.40 -27.38
CA GLU A 6 13.77 -6.01 -26.59
C GLU A 6 14.25 -7.21 -25.79
N ALA A 7 15.51 -7.62 -25.99
CA ALA A 7 16.06 -8.83 -25.38
C ALA A 7 16.01 -8.81 -23.84
N SER A 8 16.22 -7.66 -23.22
CA SER A 8 16.21 -7.48 -21.78
C SER A 8 14.87 -7.82 -21.12
N ARG A 9 13.76 -7.81 -21.87
CA ARG A 9 12.41 -8.15 -21.39
C ARG A 9 12.09 -9.64 -21.38
N LEU A 10 12.98 -10.47 -21.89
CA LEU A 10 12.84 -11.94 -21.87
C LEU A 10 12.91 -12.51 -20.45
N ALA A 11 13.48 -11.78 -19.49
CA ALA A 11 13.58 -12.21 -18.11
C ALA A 11 13.03 -11.13 -17.14
N ARG A 12 12.56 -11.58 -15.96
CA ARG A 12 11.99 -10.68 -14.94
C ARG A 12 13.01 -10.14 -13.93
N ASN A 13 14.19 -10.72 -13.89
CA ASN A 13 15.28 -10.38 -12.97
C ASN A 13 16.61 -10.88 -13.53
N GLY A 14 17.72 -10.37 -12.99
CA GLY A 14 19.06 -10.74 -13.46
C GLY A 14 19.40 -12.22 -13.32
N ARG A 15 18.91 -12.92 -12.31
CA ARG A 15 19.14 -14.37 -12.19
C ARG A 15 18.53 -15.11 -13.38
N ASP A 16 17.26 -14.86 -13.68
CA ASP A 16 16.56 -15.52 -14.79
C ASP A 16 17.22 -15.13 -16.12
N TRP A 17 17.68 -13.87 -16.24
CA TRP A 17 18.41 -13.37 -17.38
C TRP A 17 19.71 -14.15 -17.61
N HIS A 18 20.56 -14.26 -16.59
CA HIS A 18 21.82 -15.03 -16.70
C HIS A 18 21.57 -16.50 -17.00
N THR A 19 20.55 -17.10 -16.36
CA THR A 19 20.16 -18.48 -16.65
C THR A 19 19.73 -18.66 -18.10
N LEU A 20 18.96 -17.72 -18.65
CA LEU A 20 18.54 -17.73 -20.05
C LEU A 20 19.76 -17.66 -20.99
N LEU A 21 20.71 -16.78 -20.72
CA LEU A 21 21.92 -16.64 -21.52
C LEU A 21 22.77 -17.91 -21.48
N GLU A 22 22.91 -18.56 -20.31
CA GLU A 22 23.60 -19.83 -20.19
C GLU A 22 22.93 -20.94 -21.00
N PHE A 23 21.60 -21.07 -20.88
CA PHE A 23 20.85 -22.06 -21.68
C PHE A 23 21.00 -21.82 -23.18
N CYS A 24 20.83 -20.57 -23.63
CA CYS A 24 21.00 -20.22 -25.04
C CYS A 24 22.42 -20.52 -25.54
N GLY A 25 23.44 -20.26 -24.72
CA GLY A 25 24.82 -20.60 -25.03
C GLY A 25 25.07 -22.11 -25.14
N LEU A 26 24.49 -22.91 -24.23
CA LEU A 26 24.63 -24.37 -24.24
C LEU A 26 23.96 -25.01 -25.46
N VAL A 27 22.79 -24.56 -25.82
CA VAL A 27 22.04 -25.18 -26.95
C VAL A 27 22.30 -24.47 -28.29
N GLY A 28 23.20 -23.49 -28.35
CA GLY A 28 23.50 -22.73 -29.56
C GLY A 28 22.35 -21.89 -30.10
N THR A 29 21.47 -21.42 -29.22
CA THR A 29 20.31 -20.62 -29.60
C THR A 29 20.66 -19.13 -29.65
N LEU A 30 20.37 -18.48 -30.78
CA LEU A 30 20.55 -17.05 -30.95
C LEU A 30 19.43 -16.26 -30.25
N ILE A 31 19.76 -15.08 -29.75
CA ILE A 31 18.81 -14.10 -29.23
C ILE A 31 18.72 -12.98 -30.26
N VAL A 32 17.51 -12.60 -30.65
CA VAL A 32 17.22 -11.59 -31.66
C VAL A 32 16.31 -10.53 -31.08
N ASP A 33 16.70 -9.29 -31.20
CA ASP A 33 15.83 -8.15 -30.91
C ASP A 33 15.90 -7.10 -32.05
N GLU A 34 15.26 -5.96 -31.86
CA GLU A 34 15.23 -4.90 -32.88
C GLU A 34 16.59 -4.25 -33.13
N ASP A 35 17.56 -4.36 -32.20
CA ASP A 35 18.89 -3.80 -32.34
C ASP A 35 19.84 -4.80 -33.03
N GLY A 36 19.56 -6.11 -33.04
CA GLY A 36 20.43 -7.08 -33.70
C GLY A 36 20.20 -8.55 -33.35
N VAL A 37 21.17 -9.34 -33.80
CA VAL A 37 21.24 -10.79 -33.58
C VAL A 37 22.47 -11.07 -32.72
N TYR A 38 22.26 -11.77 -31.62
CA TYR A 38 23.31 -12.07 -30.63
C TYR A 38 23.50 -13.57 -30.48
N ASP A 39 24.74 -14.00 -30.46
CA ASP A 39 25.12 -15.37 -30.13
C ASP A 39 25.71 -15.40 -28.71
N PRO A 40 25.01 -15.94 -27.69
CA PRO A 40 25.52 -15.96 -26.31
C PRO A 40 26.83 -16.76 -26.13
N ARG A 41 27.28 -17.48 -27.13
CA ARG A 41 28.58 -18.18 -27.10
C ARG A 41 29.75 -17.23 -27.42
N HIS A 42 29.48 -16.14 -28.16
CA HIS A 42 30.49 -15.14 -28.46
C HIS A 42 30.70 -14.19 -27.30
N PRO A 43 31.95 -13.97 -26.84
CA PRO A 43 32.19 -13.10 -25.67
C PRO A 43 31.65 -11.67 -25.80
N ASN A 44 31.76 -11.08 -27.00
CA ASN A 44 31.28 -9.72 -27.24
C ASN A 44 29.72 -9.62 -27.15
N ASP A 45 29.04 -10.57 -27.77
CA ASP A 45 27.57 -10.60 -27.75
C ASP A 45 27.06 -10.91 -26.33
N ARG A 46 27.73 -11.80 -25.62
CA ARG A 46 27.43 -12.11 -24.21
C ARG A 46 27.64 -10.89 -23.31
N LEU A 47 28.68 -10.08 -23.57
CA LEU A 47 28.91 -8.83 -22.86
C LEU A 47 27.78 -7.83 -23.15
N LEU A 48 27.42 -7.63 -24.41
CA LEU A 48 26.33 -6.72 -24.81
C LEU A 48 25.00 -7.14 -24.19
N LEU A 49 24.65 -8.43 -24.24
CA LEU A 49 23.46 -8.98 -23.60
C LEU A 49 23.50 -8.79 -22.08
N GLY A 50 24.65 -9.00 -21.44
CA GLY A 50 24.85 -8.74 -20.01
C GLY A 50 24.61 -7.27 -19.65
N MET A 51 25.11 -6.33 -20.47
CA MET A 51 24.88 -4.90 -20.30
C MET A 51 23.39 -4.53 -20.49
N LYS A 52 22.73 -5.06 -21.52
CA LYS A 52 21.28 -4.84 -21.74
C LYS A 52 20.47 -5.30 -20.51
N GLY A 53 20.77 -6.45 -19.95
CA GLY A 53 20.11 -6.95 -18.74
C GLY A 53 20.32 -6.06 -17.52
N THR A 54 21.55 -5.61 -17.28
CA THR A 54 21.87 -4.73 -16.14
C THR A 54 21.26 -3.33 -16.30
N MET A 55 21.25 -2.76 -17.52
CA MET A 55 20.59 -1.48 -17.80
C MET A 55 19.10 -1.55 -17.52
N SER A 56 18.43 -2.60 -17.97
CA SER A 56 16.99 -2.79 -17.69
C SER A 56 16.69 -2.90 -16.20
N GLU A 57 17.49 -3.60 -15.43
CA GLU A 57 17.34 -3.65 -13.95
C GLU A 57 17.57 -2.27 -13.31
N MET A 58 18.56 -1.52 -13.78
CA MET A 58 18.82 -0.17 -13.31
C MET A 58 17.65 0.76 -13.60
N GLU A 59 17.10 0.74 -14.82
CA GLU A 59 15.91 1.53 -15.18
C GLU A 59 14.70 1.23 -14.31
N LEU A 60 14.41 -0.06 -14.08
CA LEU A 60 13.35 -0.48 -13.16
C LEU A 60 13.60 0.00 -11.72
N SER A 61 14.85 -0.04 -11.27
CA SER A 61 15.23 0.46 -9.94
C SER A 61 15.02 1.96 -9.81
N ILE A 62 15.47 2.73 -10.79
CA ILE A 62 15.28 4.20 -10.87
C ILE A 62 13.77 4.53 -10.91
N PHE A 63 13.01 3.82 -11.74
CA PHE A 63 11.56 4.03 -11.82
C PHE A 63 10.87 3.78 -10.48
N ARG A 64 11.21 2.68 -9.78
CA ARG A 64 10.68 2.38 -8.45
C ARG A 64 11.04 3.46 -7.44
N GLN A 65 12.29 3.91 -7.46
CA GLN A 65 12.75 4.97 -6.56
C GLN A 65 11.99 6.29 -6.80
N ARG A 66 11.85 6.70 -8.06
CA ARG A 66 11.08 7.91 -8.42
C ARG A 66 9.61 7.81 -8.02
N SER A 67 8.99 6.65 -8.26
CA SER A 67 7.60 6.41 -7.87
C SER A 67 7.41 6.47 -6.35
N LEU A 68 8.31 5.88 -5.58
CA LEU A 68 8.26 5.94 -4.11
C LEU A 68 8.47 7.37 -3.60
N GLU A 69 9.38 8.14 -4.22
CA GLU A 69 9.61 9.52 -3.83
C GLU A 69 8.39 10.41 -4.16
N ALA A 70 7.76 10.22 -5.31
CA ALA A 70 6.53 10.91 -5.68
C ALA A 70 5.40 10.62 -4.70
N LEU A 71 5.22 9.34 -4.29
CA LEU A 71 4.25 8.96 -3.26
C LEU A 71 4.55 9.64 -1.91
N LYS A 72 5.81 9.67 -1.48
CA LYS A 72 6.21 10.34 -0.25
C LYS A 72 5.97 11.84 -0.31
N GLN A 73 6.25 12.48 -1.43
CA GLN A 73 5.98 13.92 -1.61
C GLN A 73 4.47 14.20 -1.57
N LYS A 74 3.64 13.39 -2.23
CA LYS A 74 2.18 13.48 -2.15
C LYS A 74 1.69 13.29 -0.71
N ALA A 75 2.26 12.32 0.02
CA ALA A 75 1.95 12.11 1.43
C ALA A 75 2.36 13.29 2.32
N ARG A 76 3.53 13.91 2.08
CA ARG A 76 3.97 15.10 2.85
C ARG A 76 3.04 16.30 2.69
N ARG A 77 2.33 16.40 1.55
CA ARG A 77 1.30 17.43 1.33
C ARG A 77 -0.07 17.03 1.88
N GLY A 78 -0.22 15.81 2.42
CA GLY A 78 -1.49 15.31 2.92
C GLY A 78 -2.48 14.86 1.83
N GLU A 79 -2.02 14.71 0.60
CA GLU A 79 -2.87 14.44 -0.58
C GLU A 79 -2.95 12.95 -0.94
N LEU A 80 -2.25 12.07 -0.23
CA LEU A 80 -2.22 10.64 -0.54
C LEU A 80 -3.24 9.87 0.28
N PHE A 81 -4.37 9.54 -0.30
CA PHE A 81 -5.39 8.67 0.29
C PHE A 81 -5.42 7.33 -0.44
N MET A 82 -5.01 6.26 0.24
CA MET A 82 -5.16 4.88 -0.27
C MET A 82 -6.50 4.28 0.12
N THR A 83 -6.95 4.59 1.32
CA THR A 83 -8.26 4.23 1.85
C THR A 83 -8.72 5.32 2.81
N VAL A 84 -9.97 5.71 2.72
CA VAL A 84 -10.56 6.70 3.62
C VAL A 84 -11.37 6.00 4.70
N ALA A 85 -11.21 6.45 5.95
CA ALA A 85 -11.94 5.88 7.07
C ALA A 85 -13.44 6.13 6.92
N ILE A 86 -14.25 5.28 7.57
CA ILE A 86 -15.69 5.46 7.59
C ILE A 86 -16.04 6.82 8.20
N GLY A 87 -17.06 7.48 7.69
CA GLY A 87 -17.41 8.84 8.09
C GLY A 87 -16.73 9.94 7.29
N TYR A 88 -15.84 9.56 6.37
CA TYR A 88 -15.21 10.48 5.44
C TYR A 88 -15.32 9.97 4.01
N LEU A 89 -15.37 10.91 3.06
CA LEU A 89 -15.32 10.67 1.63
C LEU A 89 -14.14 11.44 1.02
N GLU A 90 -13.51 10.84 0.04
CA GLU A 90 -12.55 11.52 -0.81
C GLU A 90 -13.30 12.35 -1.85
N VAL A 91 -13.01 13.63 -1.88
CA VAL A 91 -13.58 14.58 -2.84
C VAL A 91 -12.54 15.05 -3.83
N ALA A 92 -12.92 15.82 -4.83
CA ALA A 92 -12.02 16.33 -5.84
C ALA A 92 -10.77 17.02 -5.23
N HIS A 93 -9.65 16.94 -5.95
CA HIS A 93 -8.37 17.55 -5.55
C HIS A 93 -7.69 16.90 -4.33
N ASP A 94 -7.81 15.59 -4.18
CA ASP A 94 -7.12 14.84 -3.13
C ASP A 94 -7.42 15.35 -1.70
N ARG A 95 -8.67 15.74 -1.43
CA ARG A 95 -9.15 16.16 -0.11
C ARG A 95 -10.17 15.19 0.43
N ILE A 96 -10.31 15.17 1.74
CA ILE A 96 -11.36 14.41 2.41
C ILE A 96 -12.31 15.37 3.13
N GLU A 97 -13.59 15.01 3.10
CA GLU A 97 -14.66 15.71 3.80
C GLU A 97 -15.49 14.70 4.58
N LYS A 98 -16.23 15.16 5.59
CA LYS A 98 -17.17 14.30 6.31
C LYS A 98 -18.21 13.74 5.36
N ASP A 99 -18.58 12.49 5.56
CA ASP A 99 -19.66 11.85 4.81
C ASP A 99 -20.95 12.66 5.01
N PRO A 100 -21.69 13.05 3.94
CA PRO A 100 -22.90 13.84 4.06
C PRO A 100 -24.07 13.10 4.74
N ASP A 101 -24.01 11.78 4.89
CA ASP A 101 -25.03 11.01 5.61
C ASP A 101 -24.94 11.31 7.11
N ARG A 102 -25.92 12.08 7.61
CA ARG A 102 -26.03 12.45 9.02
C ARG A 102 -26.06 11.26 9.97
N ARG A 103 -26.64 10.14 9.56
CA ARG A 103 -26.68 8.92 10.39
C ARG A 103 -25.27 8.38 10.65
N ILE A 104 -24.41 8.47 9.65
CA ILE A 104 -23.01 8.08 9.80
C ILE A 104 -22.28 9.02 10.75
N GLN A 105 -22.45 10.34 10.54
CA GLN A 105 -21.84 11.35 11.41
C GLN A 105 -22.31 11.20 12.87
N GLU A 106 -23.61 11.09 13.08
CA GLU A 106 -24.22 10.93 14.42
C GLU A 106 -23.73 9.65 15.11
N SER A 107 -23.62 8.54 14.37
CA SER A 107 -23.16 7.29 14.93
C SER A 107 -21.68 7.35 15.39
N ILE A 108 -20.82 8.05 14.65
CA ILE A 108 -19.42 8.23 15.02
C ILE A 108 -19.31 9.19 16.21
N THR A 109 -20.03 10.30 16.18
CA THR A 109 -20.09 11.25 17.29
C THR A 109 -20.59 10.57 18.58
N LEU A 110 -21.60 9.70 18.48
CA LEU A 110 -22.10 8.92 19.60
C LEU A 110 -21.00 8.03 20.22
N VAL A 111 -20.14 7.42 19.40
CA VAL A 111 -19.03 6.60 19.92
C VAL A 111 -18.07 7.45 20.76
N PHE A 112 -17.70 8.65 20.30
CA PHE A 112 -16.85 9.57 21.06
C PHE A 112 -17.52 10.09 22.33
N ALA A 113 -18.79 10.49 22.25
CA ALA A 113 -19.56 10.96 23.41
C ALA A 113 -19.66 9.85 24.48
N LYS A 114 -19.98 8.62 24.09
CA LYS A 114 -20.05 7.49 25.01
C LYS A 114 -18.68 7.08 25.56
N PHE A 115 -17.62 7.26 24.80
CA PHE A 115 -16.28 7.04 25.34
C PHE A 115 -15.90 8.09 26.38
N THR A 116 -16.30 9.35 26.21
CA THR A 116 -16.09 10.42 27.21
C THR A 116 -16.87 10.14 28.49
N GLU A 117 -18.07 9.58 28.38
CA GLU A 117 -18.91 9.19 29.53
C GLU A 117 -18.39 7.93 30.26
N LEU A 118 -18.11 6.86 29.53
CA LEU A 118 -17.81 5.54 30.07
C LEU A 118 -16.30 5.27 30.26
N GLN A 119 -15.41 6.09 29.69
CA GLN A 119 -13.95 6.10 29.83
C GLN A 119 -13.22 4.83 29.35
N THR A 120 -13.94 3.77 28.94
CA THR A 120 -13.31 2.54 28.46
C THR A 120 -13.97 2.01 27.18
N VAL A 121 -13.16 1.57 26.23
CA VAL A 121 -13.64 0.98 24.95
C VAL A 121 -14.54 -0.24 25.20
N ARG A 122 -14.24 -1.03 26.24
CA ARG A 122 -15.01 -2.21 26.59
C ARG A 122 -16.42 -1.84 27.04
N GLN A 123 -16.57 -0.83 27.90
CA GLN A 123 -17.89 -0.38 28.35
C GLN A 123 -18.71 0.21 27.20
N VAL A 124 -18.10 1.02 26.32
CA VAL A 124 -18.76 1.51 25.11
C VAL A 124 -19.22 0.36 24.22
N HIS A 125 -18.39 -0.66 24.04
CA HIS A 125 -18.75 -1.85 23.26
C HIS A 125 -19.94 -2.60 23.85
N LEU A 126 -19.93 -2.84 25.17
CA LEU A 126 -21.03 -3.54 25.85
C LEU A 126 -22.32 -2.73 25.78
N TRP A 127 -22.25 -1.43 26.02
CA TRP A 127 -23.40 -0.52 25.94
C TRP A 127 -24.03 -0.53 24.54
N LEU A 128 -23.24 -0.33 23.47
CA LEU A 128 -23.73 -0.34 22.09
C LEU A 128 -24.41 -1.66 21.72
N ARG A 129 -23.88 -2.78 22.22
CA ARG A 129 -24.47 -4.10 21.99
C ARG A 129 -25.77 -4.32 22.77
N GLN A 130 -25.84 -3.85 24.01
CA GLN A 130 -27.02 -3.91 24.85
C GLN A 130 -28.17 -3.09 24.25
N GLU A 131 -27.87 -1.87 23.80
CA GLU A 131 -28.83 -0.98 23.12
C GLU A 131 -29.09 -1.38 21.66
N ARG A 132 -28.44 -2.44 21.16
CA ARG A 132 -28.54 -2.92 19.78
C ARG A 132 -28.23 -1.84 18.73
N ILE A 133 -27.32 -0.92 19.03
CA ILE A 133 -26.94 0.17 18.14
C ILE A 133 -25.93 -0.37 17.14
N SER A 134 -26.31 -0.35 15.85
CA SER A 134 -25.43 -0.71 14.74
C SER A 134 -24.57 0.48 14.32
N LEU A 135 -23.33 0.20 13.97
CA LEU A 135 -22.41 1.17 13.40
C LEU A 135 -22.19 0.90 11.91
N PRO A 136 -21.90 1.94 11.12
CA PRO A 136 -21.59 1.78 9.71
C PRO A 136 -20.27 1.03 9.55
N ALA A 137 -20.21 0.09 8.63
CA ALA A 137 -19.03 -0.69 8.28
C ALA A 137 -18.84 -0.68 6.76
N VAL A 138 -17.61 -0.47 6.30
CA VAL A 138 -17.28 -0.57 4.87
C VAL A 138 -17.15 -2.04 4.50
N VAL A 139 -17.87 -2.44 3.47
CA VAL A 139 -17.76 -3.77 2.86
C VAL A 139 -17.38 -3.58 1.39
N HIS A 140 -16.42 -4.38 0.95
CA HIS A 140 -16.00 -4.43 -0.44
C HIS A 140 -16.63 -5.65 -1.11
N GLY A 141 -17.54 -5.43 -2.04
CA GLY A 141 -18.17 -6.47 -2.86
C GLY A 141 -17.71 -6.39 -4.31
N ALA A 142 -18.29 -7.24 -5.16
CA ALA A 142 -18.07 -7.21 -6.61
C ALA A 142 -18.45 -5.85 -7.22
N ASP A 143 -19.44 -5.18 -6.65
CA ASP A 143 -19.96 -3.87 -7.08
C ASP A 143 -19.22 -2.67 -6.44
N GLY A 144 -18.07 -2.91 -5.77
CA GLY A 144 -17.27 -1.87 -5.15
C GLY A 144 -17.50 -1.69 -3.64
N ARG A 145 -17.26 -0.47 -3.16
CA ARG A 145 -17.39 -0.07 -1.75
C ARG A 145 -18.84 0.20 -1.42
N ARG A 146 -19.38 -0.46 -0.37
CA ARG A 146 -20.71 -0.17 0.19
C ARG A 146 -20.66 -0.07 1.71
N ILE A 147 -21.64 0.59 2.30
CA ILE A 147 -21.78 0.73 3.74
C ILE A 147 -22.87 -0.23 4.21
N GLU A 148 -22.53 -1.07 5.18
CA GLU A 148 -23.47 -1.95 5.88
C GLU A 148 -23.52 -1.58 7.37
N TRP A 149 -24.71 -1.60 7.94
CA TRP A 149 -24.90 -1.34 9.36
C TRP A 149 -24.80 -2.65 10.16
N LYS A 150 -23.83 -2.74 11.06
CA LYS A 150 -23.53 -3.95 11.84
C LYS A 150 -23.33 -3.61 13.31
N LEU A 151 -23.70 -4.54 14.18
CA LEU A 151 -23.32 -4.43 15.58
C LEU A 151 -21.78 -4.40 15.69
N PRO A 152 -21.23 -3.40 16.40
CA PRO A 152 -19.79 -3.23 16.45
C PRO A 152 -19.10 -4.39 17.18
N VAL A 153 -17.89 -4.69 16.73
CA VAL A 153 -16.93 -5.50 17.49
C VAL A 153 -15.93 -4.58 18.19
N TYR A 154 -15.30 -5.08 19.23
CA TYR A 154 -14.33 -4.31 20.03
C TYR A 154 -13.26 -3.60 19.17
N ASN A 155 -12.70 -4.34 18.19
CA ASN A 155 -11.67 -3.78 17.31
C ASN A 155 -12.17 -2.61 16.45
N THR A 156 -13.43 -2.62 16.02
CA THR A 156 -14.01 -1.49 15.27
C THR A 156 -14.01 -0.22 16.11
N LEU A 157 -14.45 -0.31 17.36
CA LEU A 157 -14.45 0.83 18.29
C LEU A 157 -13.04 1.30 18.62
N HIS A 158 -12.14 0.37 18.90
CA HIS A 158 -10.73 0.70 19.12
C HIS A 158 -10.12 1.43 17.92
N HIS A 159 -10.43 0.99 16.69
CA HIS A 159 -9.95 1.67 15.48
C HIS A 159 -10.54 3.08 15.32
N ILE A 160 -11.83 3.27 15.59
CA ILE A 160 -12.45 4.59 15.54
C ILE A 160 -11.78 5.53 16.56
N LEU A 161 -11.70 5.11 17.81
CA LEU A 161 -11.20 5.93 18.93
C LEU A 161 -9.68 6.21 18.89
N THR A 162 -8.91 5.38 18.18
CA THR A 162 -7.45 5.56 18.09
C THR A 162 -6.95 6.03 16.73
N ASN A 163 -7.84 6.26 15.77
CA ASN A 163 -7.42 6.71 14.46
C ASN A 163 -7.35 8.25 14.39
N PRO A 164 -6.17 8.83 14.14
CA PRO A 164 -5.98 10.28 14.11
C PRO A 164 -6.84 11.02 13.10
N ILE A 165 -7.36 10.35 12.07
CA ILE A 165 -8.25 10.96 11.07
C ILE A 165 -9.49 11.57 11.71
N TYR A 166 -10.04 10.95 12.77
CA TYR A 166 -11.22 11.49 13.47
C TYR A 166 -10.90 12.72 14.32
N ALA A 167 -9.63 12.96 14.61
CA ALA A 167 -9.14 14.20 15.22
C ALA A 167 -8.73 15.25 14.17
N GLY A 168 -9.08 15.07 12.91
CA GLY A 168 -8.71 16.00 11.84
C GLY A 168 -7.26 15.88 11.37
N ALA A 169 -6.52 14.84 11.77
CA ALA A 169 -5.11 14.70 11.44
C ALA A 169 -4.87 13.72 10.28
N TYR A 170 -4.08 14.15 9.32
CA TYR A 170 -3.55 13.27 8.27
C TYR A 170 -2.30 12.54 8.76
N THR A 171 -2.18 11.27 8.45
CA THR A 171 -1.04 10.44 8.85
C THR A 171 -0.61 9.48 7.75
N PHE A 172 0.71 9.35 7.58
CA PHE A 172 1.30 8.39 6.66
C PHE A 172 2.49 7.66 7.31
N GLY A 173 2.73 6.40 6.95
CA GLY A 173 3.84 5.62 7.50
C GLY A 173 3.63 5.12 8.94
N ARG A 174 2.38 4.93 9.39
CA ARG A 174 2.03 4.38 10.72
C ARG A 174 2.49 2.95 10.93
N THR A 175 2.73 2.24 9.85
CA THR A 175 3.18 0.85 9.86
C THR A 175 4.43 0.68 9.02
N ALA A 176 5.26 -0.27 9.38
CA ALA A 176 6.46 -0.65 8.65
C ALA A 176 6.44 -2.12 8.24
N SER A 177 7.29 -2.45 7.29
CA SER A 177 7.60 -3.85 6.95
C SER A 177 9.03 -4.14 7.34
N ARG A 178 9.28 -5.32 7.90
CA ARG A 178 10.62 -5.80 8.22
C ARG A 178 10.94 -7.02 7.37
N VAL A 179 12.10 -7.01 6.76
CA VAL A 179 12.65 -8.17 6.05
C VAL A 179 13.61 -8.86 7.01
N THR A 180 13.39 -10.13 7.24
CA THR A 180 14.27 -11.01 8.04
C THR A 180 14.65 -12.21 7.19
N ILE A 181 15.80 -12.83 7.51
CA ILE A 181 16.20 -14.12 6.94
C ILE A 181 15.96 -15.14 8.04
N ASP A 182 15.13 -16.12 7.75
CA ASP A 182 14.76 -17.19 8.67
C ASP A 182 15.01 -18.53 7.97
N GLY A 183 15.93 -19.34 8.50
CA GLY A 183 16.34 -20.60 7.88
C GLY A 183 16.84 -20.45 6.43
N GLY A 184 17.57 -19.36 6.12
CA GLY A 184 18.07 -19.09 4.76
C GLY A 184 17.02 -18.57 3.78
N ARG A 185 15.76 -18.38 4.22
CA ARG A 185 14.67 -17.86 3.39
C ARG A 185 14.29 -16.42 3.81
N LYS A 186 14.07 -15.60 2.79
CA LYS A 186 13.57 -14.22 3.00
C LYS A 186 12.14 -14.27 3.54
N LYS A 187 11.95 -13.72 4.75
CA LYS A 187 10.63 -13.56 5.39
C LYS A 187 10.29 -12.07 5.48
N ILE A 188 9.15 -11.70 4.94
CA ILE A 188 8.67 -10.32 5.01
C ILE A 188 7.52 -10.29 6.00
N VAL A 189 7.71 -9.62 7.12
CA VAL A 189 6.65 -9.35 8.09
C VAL A 189 6.18 -7.92 7.89
N ARG A 190 4.87 -7.76 7.63
CA ARG A 190 4.25 -6.47 7.33
C ARG A 190 3.35 -6.03 8.48
N GLY A 191 3.08 -4.73 8.53
CA GLY A 191 2.07 -4.18 9.45
C GLY A 191 2.56 -3.96 10.87
N PHE A 192 3.87 -3.86 11.12
CA PHE A 192 4.38 -3.40 12.42
C PHE A 192 3.90 -1.99 12.70
N LYS A 193 3.22 -1.80 13.82
CA LYS A 193 2.89 -0.46 14.30
C LYS A 193 4.17 0.27 14.68
N ARG A 194 4.29 1.51 14.23
CA ARG A 194 5.37 2.43 14.61
C ARG A 194 4.87 3.38 15.69
N ASP A 195 5.77 3.81 16.55
CA ASP A 195 5.47 4.87 17.51
C ASP A 195 5.12 6.16 16.76
N ARG A 196 4.28 6.99 17.36
CA ARG A 196 3.81 8.25 16.75
C ARG A 196 4.95 9.16 16.29
N LYS A 197 6.04 9.21 17.05
CA LYS A 197 7.26 9.97 16.73
C LYS A 197 8.01 9.48 15.48
N ASP A 198 7.77 8.22 15.10
CA ASP A 198 8.45 7.55 13.99
C ASP A 198 7.57 7.50 12.74
N TRP A 199 6.40 8.12 12.75
CA TRP A 199 5.55 8.20 11.57
C TRP A 199 6.20 9.10 10.52
N ASP A 200 6.09 8.71 9.24
CA ASP A 200 6.73 9.46 8.16
C ASP A 200 6.08 10.83 7.95
N VAL A 201 4.76 10.94 8.16
CA VAL A 201 4.00 12.19 8.10
C VAL A 201 2.90 12.22 9.14
N LEU A 202 2.79 13.36 9.83
CA LEU A 202 1.68 13.72 10.69
C LEU A 202 1.37 15.20 10.47
N ILE A 203 0.19 15.51 9.94
CA ILE A 203 -0.31 16.87 9.73
C ILE A 203 -1.56 17.00 10.60
N ASN A 204 -1.49 17.86 11.62
CA ASN A 204 -2.64 18.20 12.45
C ASN A 204 -3.53 19.22 11.71
N ASP A 205 -4.80 19.27 12.07
CA ASP A 205 -5.79 20.22 11.52
C ASP A 205 -5.85 20.21 9.98
N HIS A 206 -5.68 19.02 9.40
CA HIS A 206 -5.70 18.82 7.95
C HIS A 206 -7.12 18.88 7.38
N HIS A 207 -8.09 18.41 8.14
CA HIS A 207 -9.50 18.37 7.78
C HIS A 207 -10.39 18.46 9.03
N GLU A 208 -11.68 18.60 8.85
CA GLU A 208 -12.61 18.68 9.97
C GLU A 208 -12.72 17.33 10.71
N GLY A 209 -12.46 17.33 12.03
CA GLY A 209 -12.59 16.18 12.92
C GLY A 209 -14.03 15.93 13.40
N TYR A 210 -14.24 14.83 14.10
CA TYR A 210 -15.49 14.49 14.80
C TYR A 210 -15.48 14.92 16.25
#